data_5083d3d3454daab2fdfd5f0cd37e14bd
#
_entry.id   5083d3d3454daab2fdfd5f0cd37e14bd
#
_cell.length_a   1.000
_cell.length_b   1.000
_cell.length_c   1.000
_cell.angle_alpha   90.00
_cell.angle_beta   90.00
_cell.angle_gamma   90.00
#
_symmetry.space_group_name_H-M   'P 1'
#
loop_
_entity.id
_entity.type
_entity.pdbx_description
1 polymer ?
#
loop_
_entity_poly.entity_id
_entity_poly.type
_entity_poly.pdbx_seq_one_letter_code
_entity_poly.pdbx_strand_id
1 'polypeptide(L)'
;FLNNYKIKNKKSVFVIGGKYYRSKSTSNQGPGSKNYDADFNFYLDQFPNYTNQSNYVYPNKNFSFFGENVLYLNDKLSLTPGLRYENITTNSEGSFRQINLDAAGNVIFNNINYENRENNRSFFLYGLGASLKTINSLEIYGNISQNYRSVTFADISIINPAFSINPNISDERGMTVDIGLRGDMNDLVSLDITLFNLLYKDRIGFQQK
;
A
#
# COMPACT_ATOMS: atom_id res chain seq x y z
N PHE A 1 -18.57 14.27 1.32
CA PHE A 1 -20.02 14.57 1.41
C PHE A 1 -20.73 13.39 2.06
N LEU A 2 -21.55 13.68 3.07
CA LEU A 2 -22.39 12.71 3.78
C LEU A 2 -23.83 13.18 3.71
N ASN A 3 -24.75 12.27 3.40
CA ASN A 3 -26.17 12.57 3.34
C ASN A 3 -26.99 11.48 4.03
N ASN A 4 -27.91 11.93 4.89
CA ASN A 4 -28.90 11.07 5.53
C ASN A 4 -30.20 11.17 4.73
N TYR A 5 -30.77 10.04 4.37
CA TYR A 5 -32.01 9.97 3.61
C TYR A 5 -32.89 8.82 4.10
N LYS A 6 -34.07 8.68 3.57
CA LYS A 6 -35.00 7.62 3.97
C LYS A 6 -35.44 6.79 2.77
N ILE A 7 -35.43 5.47 2.93
CA ILE A 7 -36.06 4.51 2.01
C ILE A 7 -37.13 3.77 2.80
N LYS A 8 -38.37 3.79 2.34
CA LYS A 8 -39.50 3.10 3.02
C LYS A 8 -39.54 3.38 4.53
N ASN A 9 -39.41 4.65 4.90
CA ASN A 9 -39.36 5.13 6.30
C ASN A 9 -38.13 4.71 7.13
N LYS A 10 -37.15 3.99 6.57
CA LYS A 10 -35.90 3.67 7.25
C LYS A 10 -34.83 4.69 6.91
N LYS A 11 -34.11 5.14 7.94
CA LYS A 11 -32.95 6.03 7.74
C LYS A 11 -31.85 5.25 7.02
N SER A 12 -31.24 5.87 6.03
CA SER A 12 -30.07 5.36 5.32
C SER A 12 -29.03 6.47 5.23
N VAL A 13 -27.77 6.09 5.10
CA VAL A 13 -26.65 7.03 5.09
C VAL A 13 -25.81 6.74 3.86
N PHE A 14 -25.58 7.78 3.08
CA PHE A 14 -24.71 7.74 1.92
C PHE A 14 -23.52 8.65 2.14
N VAL A 15 -22.31 8.14 1.86
CA VAL A 15 -21.08 8.91 1.88
C VAL A 15 -20.38 8.79 0.54
N ILE A 16 -19.90 9.93 0.02
CA ILE A 16 -19.00 9.98 -1.13
C ILE A 16 -17.82 10.88 -0.81
N GLY A 17 -16.68 10.57 -1.37
CA GLY A 17 -15.50 11.38 -1.24
C GLY A 17 -14.50 11.15 -2.36
N GLY A 18 -13.59 12.10 -2.50
CA GLY A 18 -12.47 12.02 -3.41
C GLY A 18 -11.18 12.39 -2.70
N LYS A 19 -10.08 11.84 -3.17
CA LYS A 19 -8.74 12.13 -2.69
C LYS A 19 -7.85 12.38 -3.90
N TYR A 20 -7.12 13.49 -3.86
CA TYR A 20 -6.01 13.72 -4.75
C TYR A 20 -4.73 13.83 -3.93
N TYR A 21 -3.74 13.06 -4.32
CA TYR A 21 -2.44 13.05 -3.68
C TYR A 21 -1.35 13.17 -4.74
N ARG A 22 -0.40 14.06 -4.51
CA ARG A 22 0.81 14.20 -5.31
C ARG A 22 2.01 14.29 -4.38
N SER A 23 3.03 13.50 -4.65
CA SER A 23 4.27 13.55 -3.88
C SER A 23 5.49 13.42 -4.80
N LYS A 24 6.62 13.78 -4.24
CA LYS A 24 7.94 13.54 -4.79
C LYS A 24 8.85 13.13 -3.63
N SER A 25 9.31 11.90 -3.66
CA SER A 25 10.32 11.40 -2.72
C SER A 25 11.67 11.30 -3.41
N THR A 26 12.74 11.39 -2.64
CA THR A 26 14.11 11.16 -3.12
C THR A 26 14.78 10.11 -2.25
N SER A 27 15.62 9.29 -2.86
CA SER A 27 16.46 8.31 -2.16
C SER A 27 17.86 8.40 -2.71
N ASN A 28 18.80 8.81 -1.86
CA ASN A 28 20.20 8.89 -2.22
C ASN A 28 20.97 7.94 -1.32
N GLN A 29 21.92 7.23 -1.91
CA GLN A 29 22.81 6.32 -1.20
C GLN A 29 24.24 6.59 -1.63
N GLY A 30 25.13 6.65 -0.65
CA GLY A 30 26.54 6.89 -0.86
C GLY A 30 27.34 6.63 0.42
N PRO A 31 28.68 6.77 0.37
CA PRO A 31 29.52 6.59 1.54
C PRO A 31 29.32 7.71 2.56
N GLY A 32 29.11 7.35 3.82
CA GLY A 32 29.14 8.28 4.94
C GLY A 32 30.56 8.76 5.28
N SER A 33 30.68 9.73 6.20
CA SER A 33 31.97 10.20 6.68
C SER A 33 32.66 9.16 7.56
N LYS A 34 33.97 9.30 7.77
CA LYS A 34 34.73 8.56 8.77
C LYS A 34 34.55 9.12 10.19
N ASN A 35 33.88 10.25 10.34
CA ASN A 35 33.66 10.92 11.61
C ASN A 35 32.54 10.26 12.40
N TYR A 36 32.50 10.52 13.70
CA TYR A 36 31.52 9.97 14.61
C TYR A 36 30.16 10.65 14.52
N ASP A 37 30.09 11.84 13.91
CA ASP A 37 28.88 12.62 13.78
C ASP A 37 28.18 12.32 12.45
N ALA A 38 26.87 12.06 12.50
CA ALA A 38 26.02 11.89 11.32
C ALA A 38 25.70 13.26 10.72
N ASP A 39 26.40 13.65 9.67
CA ASP A 39 26.23 14.93 8.99
C ASP A 39 25.37 14.85 7.71
N PHE A 40 24.90 13.62 7.35
CA PHE A 40 24.09 13.32 6.16
C PHE A 40 24.73 13.72 4.81
N ASN A 41 26.04 13.96 4.77
CA ASN A 41 26.77 14.22 3.54
C ASN A 41 27.41 12.94 2.99
N PHE A 42 27.58 12.88 1.67
CA PHE A 42 28.31 11.79 1.02
C PHE A 42 29.74 12.23 0.73
N TYR A 43 30.69 11.39 1.12
CA TYR A 43 32.12 11.62 1.02
C TYR A 43 32.73 10.80 -0.11
N LEU A 44 32.27 11.02 -1.35
CA LEU A 44 32.73 10.29 -2.54
C LEU A 44 34.21 10.47 -2.81
N ASP A 45 34.78 11.66 -2.50
CA ASP A 45 36.19 11.92 -2.67
C ASP A 45 37.06 11.06 -1.72
N GLN A 46 36.55 10.72 -0.54
CA GLN A 46 37.25 9.83 0.41
C GLN A 46 37.06 8.34 0.05
N PHE A 47 35.96 8.00 -0.63
CA PHE A 47 35.58 6.65 -0.99
C PHE A 47 35.14 6.52 -2.45
N PRO A 48 36.05 6.78 -3.42
CA PRO A 48 35.67 6.86 -4.84
C PRO A 48 35.15 5.53 -5.40
N ASN A 49 35.50 4.41 -4.78
CA ASN A 49 35.11 3.06 -5.20
C ASN A 49 34.01 2.45 -4.32
N TYR A 50 33.28 3.28 -3.58
CA TYR A 50 32.15 2.79 -2.81
C TYR A 50 31.09 2.15 -3.73
N THR A 51 30.74 0.90 -3.44
CA THR A 51 29.98 0.05 -4.37
C THR A 51 28.47 0.34 -4.38
N ASN A 52 27.93 0.88 -3.28
CA ASN A 52 26.50 1.09 -3.12
C ASN A 52 26.13 2.57 -3.31
N GLN A 53 26.21 3.05 -4.55
CA GLN A 53 25.83 4.42 -4.89
C GLN A 53 24.56 4.42 -5.71
N SER A 54 23.57 5.22 -5.29
CA SER A 54 22.34 5.41 -6.04
C SER A 54 21.73 6.79 -5.79
N ASN A 55 21.01 7.28 -6.78
CA ASN A 55 20.26 8.53 -6.70
C ASN A 55 18.95 8.36 -7.45
N TYR A 56 17.85 8.40 -6.73
CA TYR A 56 16.51 8.21 -7.28
C TYR A 56 15.55 9.30 -6.86
N VAL A 57 14.66 9.63 -7.78
CA VAL A 57 13.50 10.48 -7.56
C VAL A 57 12.24 9.68 -7.89
N TYR A 58 11.23 9.77 -7.03
CA TYR A 58 9.98 9.03 -7.12
C TYR A 58 8.79 9.99 -7.18
N PRO A 59 8.45 10.53 -8.37
CA PRO A 59 7.20 11.23 -8.54
C PRO A 59 6.03 10.28 -8.41
N ASN A 60 5.00 10.69 -7.67
CA ASN A 60 3.80 9.90 -7.46
C ASN A 60 2.56 10.77 -7.55
N LYS A 61 1.53 10.25 -8.17
CA LYS A 61 0.18 10.83 -8.22
C LYS A 61 -0.83 9.76 -7.92
N ASN A 62 -1.81 10.10 -7.08
CA ASN A 62 -2.95 9.24 -6.81
C ASN A 62 -4.22 10.08 -6.84
N PHE A 63 -5.17 9.63 -7.61
CA PHE A 63 -6.55 10.11 -7.60
C PHE A 63 -7.46 8.96 -7.22
N SER A 64 -8.29 9.17 -6.21
CA SER A 64 -9.29 8.19 -5.83
C SER A 64 -10.65 8.84 -5.60
N PHE A 65 -11.68 8.08 -5.91
CA PHE A 65 -13.07 8.43 -5.64
C PHE A 65 -13.75 7.23 -4.99
N PHE A 66 -14.52 7.47 -3.95
CA PHE A 66 -15.22 6.40 -3.23
C PHE A 66 -16.65 6.78 -2.86
N GLY A 67 -17.48 5.77 -2.77
CA GLY A 67 -18.82 5.87 -2.26
C GLY A 67 -19.18 4.65 -1.43
N GLU A 68 -19.94 4.88 -0.37
CA GLU A 68 -20.45 3.87 0.52
C GLU A 68 -21.86 4.22 0.95
N ASN A 69 -22.69 3.21 1.11
CA ASN A 69 -24.08 3.43 1.48
C ASN A 69 -24.54 2.42 2.53
N VAL A 70 -24.91 2.90 3.72
CA VAL A 70 -25.54 2.10 4.74
C VAL A 70 -27.04 2.08 4.48
N LEU A 71 -27.54 0.91 4.07
CA LEU A 71 -28.96 0.62 3.78
C LEU A 71 -29.59 -0.14 4.93
N TYR A 72 -30.51 0.46 5.67
CA TYR A 72 -31.30 -0.24 6.68
C TYR A 72 -32.52 -0.86 6.02
N LEU A 73 -32.46 -2.18 5.76
CA LEU A 73 -33.54 -2.93 5.13
C LEU A 73 -34.74 -3.08 6.07
N ASN A 74 -34.45 -3.25 7.36
CA ASN A 74 -35.43 -3.25 8.45
C ASN A 74 -34.73 -2.80 9.75
N ASP A 75 -35.39 -2.91 10.91
CA ASP A 75 -34.84 -2.47 12.20
C ASP A 75 -33.68 -3.34 12.69
N LYS A 76 -33.50 -4.52 12.10
CA LYS A 76 -32.49 -5.50 12.49
C LYS A 76 -31.39 -5.67 11.45
N LEU A 77 -31.68 -5.54 10.17
CA LEU A 77 -30.76 -5.84 9.08
C LEU A 77 -30.34 -4.58 8.34
N SER A 78 -29.03 -4.39 8.24
CA SER A 78 -28.41 -3.39 7.38
C SER A 78 -27.44 -4.04 6.40
N LEU A 79 -27.31 -3.42 5.23
CA LEU A 79 -26.28 -3.72 4.21
C LEU A 79 -25.49 -2.47 3.92
N THR A 80 -24.19 -2.66 3.69
CA THR A 80 -23.27 -1.56 3.41
C THR A 80 -22.43 -1.87 2.16
N PRO A 81 -22.99 -1.68 0.95
CA PRO A 81 -22.17 -1.71 -0.27
C PRO A 81 -21.23 -0.52 -0.32
N GLY A 82 -20.00 -0.77 -0.75
CA GLY A 82 -18.96 0.21 -0.97
C GLY A 82 -18.26 0.00 -2.31
N LEU A 83 -17.85 1.10 -2.92
CA LEU A 83 -17.09 1.13 -4.16
C LEU A 83 -16.01 2.19 -4.08
N ARG A 84 -14.79 1.85 -4.54
CA ARG A 84 -13.70 2.78 -4.66
C ARG A 84 -13.01 2.64 -6.01
N TYR A 85 -12.80 3.75 -6.68
CA TYR A 85 -11.97 3.86 -7.86
C TYR A 85 -10.61 4.43 -7.48
N GLU A 86 -9.55 3.84 -7.99
CA GLU A 86 -8.17 4.31 -7.84
C GLU A 86 -7.53 4.52 -9.20
N ASN A 87 -6.82 5.62 -9.34
CA ASN A 87 -5.90 5.88 -10.44
C ASN A 87 -4.56 6.31 -9.85
N ILE A 88 -3.52 5.48 -10.03
CA ILE A 88 -2.22 5.65 -9.41
C ILE A 88 -1.15 5.66 -10.49
N THR A 89 -0.33 6.71 -10.49
CA THR A 89 0.91 6.79 -11.26
C THR A 89 2.09 6.78 -10.29
N THR A 90 2.97 5.81 -10.41
CA THR A 90 4.22 5.72 -9.64
C THR A 90 5.38 5.70 -10.60
N ASN A 91 6.32 6.64 -10.46
CA ASN A 91 7.51 6.71 -11.29
C ASN A 91 8.76 6.52 -10.42
N SER A 92 9.79 5.94 -11.01
CA SER A 92 11.14 5.85 -10.46
C SER A 92 12.12 6.32 -11.53
N GLU A 93 12.77 7.43 -11.29
CA GLU A 93 13.77 8.01 -12.18
C GLU A 93 15.08 8.13 -11.42
N GLY A 94 16.17 7.60 -11.96
CA GLY A 94 17.43 7.70 -11.27
C GLY A 94 18.56 6.90 -11.87
N SER A 95 19.59 6.68 -11.06
CA SER A 95 20.75 5.90 -11.44
C SER A 95 21.33 5.16 -10.24
N PHE A 96 21.98 4.06 -10.53
CA PHE A 96 22.88 3.39 -9.60
C PHE A 96 24.21 3.09 -10.26
N ARG A 97 25.26 3.07 -9.44
CA ARG A 97 26.63 2.78 -9.89
C ARG A 97 26.97 1.34 -9.57
N GLN A 98 27.42 0.61 -10.58
CA GLN A 98 27.94 -0.74 -10.42
C GLN A 98 29.46 -0.71 -10.49
N ILE A 99 30.11 -1.10 -9.40
CA ILE A 99 31.56 -1.22 -9.30
C ILE A 99 31.91 -2.64 -8.89
N ASN A 100 32.79 -3.28 -9.65
CA ASN A 100 33.38 -4.56 -9.31
C ASN A 100 34.87 -4.38 -9.07
N LEU A 101 35.37 -4.99 -8.01
CA LEU A 101 36.78 -4.99 -7.64
C LEU A 101 37.38 -6.38 -7.82
N ASP A 102 38.66 -6.46 -8.17
CA ASP A 102 39.42 -7.71 -8.11
C ASP A 102 39.81 -8.06 -6.67
N ALA A 103 40.47 -9.20 -6.47
CA ALA A 103 40.93 -9.64 -5.16
C ALA A 103 41.98 -8.69 -4.52
N ALA A 104 42.66 -7.87 -5.31
CA ALA A 104 43.64 -6.87 -4.87
C ALA A 104 42.99 -5.49 -4.58
N GLY A 105 41.67 -5.35 -4.82
CA GLY A 105 40.94 -4.10 -4.62
C GLY A 105 40.99 -3.14 -5.84
N ASN A 106 41.51 -3.56 -6.99
CA ASN A 106 41.49 -2.73 -8.18
C ASN A 106 40.12 -2.75 -8.86
N VAL A 107 39.70 -1.62 -9.40
CA VAL A 107 38.44 -1.52 -10.13
C VAL A 107 38.57 -2.21 -11.49
N ILE A 108 37.81 -3.29 -11.71
CA ILE A 108 37.74 -4.02 -12.98
C ILE A 108 36.50 -3.68 -13.79
N PHE A 109 35.48 -3.11 -13.15
CA PHE A 109 34.25 -2.64 -13.77
C PHE A 109 33.69 -1.46 -13.02
N ASN A 110 33.26 -0.43 -13.75
CA ASN A 110 32.67 0.77 -13.18
C ASN A 110 31.72 1.41 -14.19
N ASN A 111 30.43 1.27 -13.95
CA ASN A 111 29.39 1.79 -14.83
C ASN A 111 28.28 2.45 -14.05
N ILE A 112 27.71 3.52 -14.59
CA ILE A 112 26.49 4.16 -14.09
C ILE A 112 25.33 3.68 -14.95
N ASN A 113 24.38 3.02 -14.32
CA ASN A 113 23.17 2.53 -14.96
C ASN A 113 22.03 3.51 -14.66
N TYR A 114 21.39 4.01 -15.70
CA TYR A 114 20.24 4.90 -15.59
C TYR A 114 18.97 4.09 -15.72
N GLU A 115 17.99 4.40 -14.89
CA GLU A 115 16.68 3.77 -14.90
C GLU A 115 15.56 4.81 -14.92
N ASN A 116 14.56 4.52 -15.70
CA ASN A 116 13.29 5.24 -15.72
C ASN A 116 12.17 4.23 -15.83
N ARG A 117 11.33 4.17 -14.80
CA ARG A 117 10.20 3.23 -14.71
C ARG A 117 8.95 4.02 -14.41
N GLU A 118 7.93 3.81 -15.20
CA GLU A 118 6.60 4.36 -14.99
C GLU A 118 5.58 3.23 -14.84
N ASN A 119 4.75 3.32 -13.83
CA ASN A 119 3.68 2.36 -13.59
C ASN A 119 2.35 3.10 -13.36
N ASN A 120 1.45 3.00 -14.35
CA ASN A 120 0.12 3.57 -14.34
C ASN A 120 -0.93 2.50 -14.12
N ARG A 121 -1.82 2.69 -13.15
CA ARG A 121 -2.84 1.73 -12.76
C ARG A 121 -4.18 2.42 -12.55
N SER A 122 -5.24 1.75 -13.01
CA SER A 122 -6.62 2.15 -12.73
C SER A 122 -7.45 0.91 -12.45
N PHE A 123 -8.18 0.92 -11.35
CA PHE A 123 -8.98 -0.24 -10.94
C PHE A 123 -10.10 0.17 -9.97
N PHE A 124 -11.06 -0.74 -9.81
CA PHE A 124 -12.10 -0.64 -8.80
C PHE A 124 -11.84 -1.62 -7.65
N LEU A 125 -12.20 -1.19 -6.46
CA LEU A 125 -12.28 -2.03 -5.26
C LEU A 125 -13.72 -2.04 -4.78
N TYR A 126 -14.22 -3.23 -4.44
CA TYR A 126 -15.57 -3.45 -3.99
C TYR A 126 -15.55 -3.93 -2.54
N GLY A 127 -16.55 -3.52 -1.80
CA GLY A 127 -16.81 -3.98 -0.46
C GLY A 127 -18.31 -4.17 -0.22
N LEU A 128 -18.66 -5.14 0.62
CA LEU A 128 -20.00 -5.36 1.08
C LEU A 128 -19.98 -5.77 2.54
N GLY A 129 -20.54 -4.93 3.39
CA GLY A 129 -20.83 -5.24 4.79
C GLY A 129 -22.28 -5.62 5.00
N ALA A 130 -22.53 -6.45 6.00
CA ALA A 130 -23.87 -6.78 6.49
C ALA A 130 -23.87 -6.82 8.01
N SER A 131 -24.95 -6.38 8.62
CA SER A 131 -25.13 -6.44 10.07
C SER A 131 -26.56 -6.83 10.40
N LEU A 132 -26.69 -7.81 11.30
CA LEU A 132 -27.97 -8.32 11.79
C LEU A 132 -28.03 -8.19 13.30
N LYS A 133 -28.89 -7.31 13.80
CA LYS A 133 -29.22 -7.21 15.22
C LYS A 133 -30.12 -8.37 15.61
N THR A 134 -29.68 -9.14 16.58
CA THR A 134 -30.42 -10.26 17.15
C THR A 134 -31.23 -9.81 18.38
N ILE A 135 -31.62 -10.74 19.23
CA ILE A 135 -32.26 -10.50 20.51
C ILE A 135 -31.13 -10.12 21.52
N ASN A 136 -31.45 -9.32 22.53
CA ASN A 136 -30.57 -9.01 23.66
C ASN A 136 -29.29 -8.23 23.31
N SER A 137 -29.37 -7.17 22.52
CA SER A 137 -28.26 -6.29 22.21
C SER A 137 -27.07 -6.93 21.50
N LEU A 138 -27.22 -8.16 21.00
CA LEU A 138 -26.21 -8.84 20.20
C LEU A 138 -26.39 -8.53 18.71
N GLU A 139 -25.28 -8.36 18.02
CA GLU A 139 -25.20 -8.09 16.59
C GLU A 139 -24.26 -9.11 15.93
N ILE A 140 -24.74 -9.78 14.88
CA ILE A 140 -23.91 -10.57 13.98
C ILE A 140 -23.55 -9.65 12.81
N TYR A 141 -22.28 -9.57 12.46
CA TYR A 141 -21.84 -8.81 11.33
C TYR A 141 -20.90 -9.63 10.44
N GLY A 142 -20.78 -9.21 9.20
CA GLY A 142 -19.82 -9.77 8.27
C GLY A 142 -19.45 -8.76 7.21
N ASN A 143 -18.27 -8.92 6.66
CA ASN A 143 -17.76 -8.05 5.61
C ASN A 143 -16.95 -8.87 4.62
N ILE A 144 -17.05 -8.50 3.35
CA ILE A 144 -16.18 -8.94 2.28
C ILE A 144 -15.65 -7.69 1.55
N SER A 145 -14.35 -7.55 1.46
CA SER A 145 -13.74 -6.39 0.81
C SER A 145 -12.48 -6.77 0.05
N GLN A 146 -12.29 -6.12 -1.09
CA GLN A 146 -11.07 -6.25 -1.88
C GLN A 146 -9.98 -5.36 -1.29
N ASN A 147 -8.76 -5.92 -1.21
CA ASN A 147 -7.55 -5.26 -0.76
C ASN A 147 -6.59 -5.06 -1.92
N TYR A 148 -5.75 -4.07 -1.78
CA TYR A 148 -4.77 -3.70 -2.77
C TYR A 148 -3.52 -3.15 -2.09
N ARG A 149 -2.35 -3.58 -2.54
CA ARG A 149 -1.07 -2.99 -2.20
C ARG A 149 -0.34 -2.61 -3.47
N SER A 150 -0.08 -1.34 -3.65
CA SER A 150 0.73 -0.88 -4.78
C SER A 150 2.19 -1.28 -4.63
N VAL A 151 2.86 -1.49 -5.75
CA VAL A 151 4.32 -1.53 -5.81
C VAL A 151 4.86 -0.25 -5.16
N THR A 152 5.70 -0.39 -4.14
CA THR A 152 6.32 0.73 -3.43
C THR A 152 7.63 1.15 -4.10
N PHE A 153 8.17 2.30 -3.69
CA PHE A 153 9.49 2.75 -4.16
C PHE A 153 10.59 1.76 -3.78
N ALA A 154 10.49 1.12 -2.61
CA ALA A 154 11.44 0.10 -2.18
C ALA A 154 11.41 -1.15 -3.07
N ASP A 155 10.26 -1.47 -3.65
CA ASP A 155 10.11 -2.62 -4.55
C ASP A 155 10.69 -2.37 -5.95
N ILE A 156 10.87 -1.10 -6.33
CA ILE A 156 11.33 -0.67 -7.67
C ILE A 156 12.65 0.12 -7.66
N SER A 157 13.34 0.19 -6.53
CA SER A 157 14.67 0.80 -6.43
C SER A 157 15.75 -0.27 -6.26
N ILE A 158 16.84 -0.14 -7.02
CA ILE A 158 18.01 -1.00 -6.87
C ILE A 158 18.94 -0.35 -5.84
N ILE A 159 18.95 -0.91 -4.63
CA ILE A 159 19.84 -0.50 -3.55
C ILE A 159 21.16 -1.28 -3.61
N ASN A 160 21.08 -2.55 -4.00
CA ASN A 160 22.23 -3.43 -4.17
C ASN A 160 22.33 -3.86 -5.64
N PRO A 161 23.45 -3.61 -6.33
CA PRO A 161 23.66 -3.98 -7.73
C PRO A 161 23.59 -5.47 -8.04
N ALA A 162 23.64 -6.32 -7.00
CA ALA A 162 23.44 -7.78 -7.15
C ALA A 162 21.97 -8.17 -7.37
N PHE A 163 21.03 -7.25 -7.15
CA PHE A 163 19.61 -7.48 -7.36
C PHE A 163 19.14 -6.90 -8.70
N SER A 164 18.15 -7.56 -9.28
CA SER A 164 17.43 -7.05 -10.43
C SER A 164 15.93 -7.01 -10.13
N ILE A 165 15.26 -6.03 -10.69
CA ILE A 165 13.81 -5.89 -10.55
C ILE A 165 13.15 -6.65 -11.69
N ASN A 166 12.16 -7.48 -11.36
CA ASN A 166 11.34 -8.12 -12.38
C ASN A 166 10.63 -7.04 -13.22
N PRO A 167 10.84 -6.97 -14.55
CA PRO A 167 10.18 -5.96 -15.38
C PRO A 167 8.65 -6.08 -15.38
N ASN A 168 8.11 -7.25 -15.03
CA ASN A 168 6.68 -7.53 -14.94
C ASN A 168 6.16 -7.45 -13.50
N ILE A 169 6.88 -6.75 -12.60
CA ILE A 169 6.39 -6.54 -11.23
C ILE A 169 5.02 -5.88 -11.25
N SER A 170 4.06 -6.48 -10.56
CA SER A 170 2.69 -6.01 -10.49
C SER A 170 2.25 -5.78 -9.05
N ASP A 171 1.15 -5.06 -8.90
CA ASP A 171 0.58 -4.78 -7.60
C ASP A 171 -0.04 -6.04 -6.98
N GLU A 172 0.06 -6.16 -5.66
CA GLU A 172 -0.60 -7.22 -4.91
C GLU A 172 -2.10 -6.95 -4.83
N ARG A 173 -2.89 -7.99 -4.99
CA ARG A 173 -4.34 -7.97 -4.83
C ARG A 173 -4.76 -8.97 -3.78
N GLY A 174 -5.77 -8.60 -3.02
CA GLY A 174 -6.27 -9.49 -1.98
C GLY A 174 -7.75 -9.29 -1.73
N MET A 175 -8.24 -10.11 -0.82
CA MET A 175 -9.61 -10.06 -0.33
C MET A 175 -9.60 -10.38 1.16
N THR A 176 -10.32 -9.60 1.93
CA THR A 176 -10.63 -9.88 3.34
C THR A 176 -12.07 -10.32 3.43
N VAL A 177 -12.29 -11.40 4.15
CA VAL A 177 -13.64 -11.86 4.57
C VAL A 177 -13.60 -11.96 6.08
N ASP A 178 -14.55 -11.34 6.74
CA ASP A 178 -14.73 -11.44 8.18
C ASP A 178 -16.19 -11.68 8.55
N ILE A 179 -16.39 -12.37 9.68
CA ILE A 179 -17.67 -12.55 10.33
C ILE A 179 -17.47 -12.46 11.84
N GLY A 180 -18.33 -11.75 12.52
CA GLY A 180 -18.21 -11.53 13.94
C GLY A 180 -19.54 -11.45 14.66
N LEU A 181 -19.44 -11.55 15.98
CA LEU A 181 -20.51 -11.37 16.96
C LEU A 181 -20.06 -10.33 17.96
N ARG A 182 -20.87 -9.29 18.15
CA ARG A 182 -20.59 -8.25 19.15
C ARG A 182 -21.84 -7.86 19.92
N GLY A 183 -21.67 -7.33 21.11
CA GLY A 183 -22.74 -6.76 21.90
C GLY A 183 -22.46 -6.77 23.40
N ASP A 184 -23.45 -6.29 24.14
CA ASP A 184 -23.39 -6.18 25.59
C ASP A 184 -24.33 -7.17 26.23
N MET A 185 -23.82 -7.96 27.17
CA MET A 185 -24.60 -8.93 27.93
C MET A 185 -24.89 -8.35 29.32
N ASN A 186 -26.14 -7.92 29.54
CA ASN A 186 -26.66 -7.44 30.83
C ASN A 186 -25.82 -6.33 31.49
N ASP A 187 -25.25 -5.41 30.71
CA ASP A 187 -24.36 -4.31 31.15
C ASP A 187 -23.12 -4.75 31.94
N LEU A 188 -22.84 -6.05 32.03
CA LEU A 188 -21.73 -6.62 32.78
C LEU A 188 -20.55 -7.02 31.89
N VAL A 189 -20.83 -7.49 30.67
CA VAL A 189 -19.81 -8.01 29.74
C VAL A 189 -20.07 -7.48 28.36
N SER A 190 -19.08 -6.78 27.81
CA SER A 190 -19.01 -6.45 26.37
C SER A 190 -18.21 -7.51 25.64
N LEU A 191 -18.76 -8.00 24.54
CA LEU A 191 -18.16 -9.06 23.73
C LEU A 191 -17.99 -8.58 22.30
N ASP A 192 -16.81 -8.85 21.70
CA ASP A 192 -16.58 -8.77 20.27
C ASP A 192 -15.63 -9.90 19.84
N ILE A 193 -16.19 -10.86 19.07
CA ILE A 193 -15.45 -12.00 18.55
C ILE A 193 -15.53 -11.96 17.04
N THR A 194 -14.37 -11.97 16.37
CA THR A 194 -14.29 -11.95 14.91
C THR A 194 -13.42 -13.08 14.40
N LEU A 195 -13.92 -13.79 13.40
CA LEU A 195 -13.15 -14.68 12.55
C LEU A 195 -12.88 -13.98 11.23
N PHE A 196 -11.63 -14.02 10.77
CA PHE A 196 -11.25 -13.39 9.51
C PHE A 196 -10.38 -14.31 8.65
N ASN A 197 -10.49 -14.11 7.34
CA ASN A 197 -9.63 -14.74 6.35
C ASN A 197 -9.05 -13.68 5.40
N LEU A 198 -7.74 -13.74 5.17
CA LEU A 198 -7.01 -12.87 4.28
C LEU A 198 -6.45 -13.68 3.12
N LEU A 199 -6.87 -13.35 1.92
CA LEU A 199 -6.36 -13.92 0.68
C LEU A 199 -5.50 -12.88 -0.03
N TYR A 200 -4.28 -13.26 -0.43
CA TYR A 200 -3.40 -12.42 -1.23
C TYR A 200 -2.94 -13.17 -2.48
N LYS A 201 -2.89 -12.43 -3.59
CA LYS A 201 -2.32 -12.86 -4.87
C LYS A 201 -1.21 -11.91 -5.28
N ASP A 202 -0.28 -12.43 -6.07
CA ASP A 202 0.81 -11.66 -6.68
C ASP A 202 1.70 -10.96 -5.64
N ARG A 203 2.01 -11.66 -4.53
CA ARG A 203 2.82 -11.10 -3.45
C ARG A 203 4.22 -10.74 -3.94
N ILE A 204 4.62 -9.51 -3.64
CA ILE A 204 5.96 -9.00 -3.96
C ILE A 204 6.94 -9.54 -2.92
N GLY A 205 8.04 -10.14 -3.39
CA GLY A 205 9.09 -10.69 -2.55
C GLY A 205 10.38 -10.91 -3.33
N PHE A 206 11.42 -11.27 -2.61
CA PHE A 206 12.72 -11.60 -3.21
C PHE A 206 12.76 -13.08 -3.57
N GLN A 207 13.32 -13.37 -4.73
CA GLN A 207 13.63 -14.72 -5.16
C GLN A 207 15.13 -14.83 -5.47
N GLN A 208 15.76 -15.85 -4.98
CA GLN A 208 17.13 -16.20 -5.35
C GLN A 208 17.06 -17.05 -6.64
N LYS A 209 17.80 -16.64 -7.66
CA LYS A 209 17.97 -17.40 -8.90
C LYS A 209 19.26 -18.20 -8.88
#